data_fba87dbed5addbfff06982f67a72d4f9
#
_entry.id   fba87dbed5addbfff06982f67a72d4f9
#
_cell.length_a   1.000
_cell.length_b   1.000
_cell.length_c   1.000
_cell.angle_alpha   90.00
_cell.angle_beta   90.00
_cell.angle_gamma   90.00
#
_symmetry.space_group_name_H-M   'P 1'
#
loop_
_entity.id
_entity.type
_entity.pdbx_description
1 polymer ?
#
loop_
_entity_poly.entity_id
_entity_poly.type
_entity_poly.pdbx_seq_one_letter_code
_entity_poly.pdbx_strand_id
1 'polypeptide(L)'
;MIVINTRPKDLSKKINELCSLEKIELQNTHLSKIIPIKIDTDNGANKKIFENFNTYTNFIFTSRAAVENGTEFIKIKSALLNKNHKFFAVGDSTKEALAMKGFEAILPIIKSSEGLVEMIEKSFPGQNLIICGENTNMNLQNKLAMSADEIRCYNLNYSKEFIHDISPSEAIILIYNYLTFEFIHKNLDVNLLRNKIFIVASERIKSKIFNLVPKFDLKILVSKSSLDEDMLETVKKII
;
A
#
# COMPACT_ATOMS: atom_id res chain seq x y z
N MET A 1 14.80 12.92 -18.66
CA MET A 1 13.40 12.39 -18.56
C MET A 1 12.94 12.63 -17.13
N ILE A 2 11.77 13.28 -16.96
CA ILE A 2 11.23 13.60 -15.63
C ILE A 2 10.64 12.37 -14.97
N VAL A 3 10.83 12.23 -13.65
CA VAL A 3 10.19 11.19 -12.85
C VAL A 3 8.94 11.78 -12.19
N ILE A 4 7.79 11.13 -12.33
CA ILE A 4 6.53 11.56 -11.73
C ILE A 4 6.19 10.64 -10.56
N ASN A 5 6.16 11.19 -9.36
CA ASN A 5 5.71 10.50 -8.17
C ASN A 5 4.21 10.73 -7.97
N THR A 6 3.44 9.64 -7.99
CA THR A 6 1.97 9.69 -7.85
C THR A 6 1.47 9.41 -6.43
N ARG A 7 2.36 9.23 -5.45
CA ARG A 7 2.01 8.96 -4.06
C ARG A 7 1.28 10.13 -3.39
N PRO A 8 0.43 9.86 -2.39
CA PRO A 8 -0.04 10.88 -1.45
C PRO A 8 1.13 11.67 -0.85
N LYS A 9 0.92 12.96 -0.60
CA LYS A 9 1.95 13.87 -0.07
C LYS A 9 2.64 13.30 1.18
N ASP A 10 1.85 12.76 2.11
CA ASP A 10 2.33 12.24 3.39
C ASP A 10 3.27 11.02 3.24
N LEU A 11 3.23 10.34 2.09
CA LEU A 11 4.09 9.20 1.78
C LEU A 11 5.25 9.54 0.83
N SER A 12 5.43 10.82 0.44
CA SER A 12 6.39 11.22 -0.61
C SER A 12 7.75 11.69 -0.07
N LYS A 13 7.89 11.86 1.25
CA LYS A 13 9.10 12.45 1.84
C LYS A 13 10.37 11.70 1.44
N LYS A 14 10.39 10.38 1.59
CA LYS A 14 11.58 9.56 1.35
C LYS A 14 12.01 9.56 -0.12
N ILE A 15 11.07 9.40 -1.06
CA ILE A 15 11.42 9.44 -2.50
C ILE A 15 11.93 10.81 -2.93
N ASN A 16 11.40 11.91 -2.35
CA ASN A 16 11.89 13.26 -2.61
C ASN A 16 13.36 13.42 -2.15
N GLU A 17 13.68 12.95 -0.94
CA GLU A 17 15.04 12.99 -0.39
C GLU A 17 15.99 12.16 -1.27
N LEU A 18 15.62 10.95 -1.66
CA LEU A 18 16.43 10.07 -2.49
C LEU A 18 16.68 10.65 -3.88
N CYS A 19 15.64 11.16 -4.55
CA CYS A 19 15.80 11.79 -5.87
C CYS A 19 16.67 13.05 -5.80
N SER A 20 16.54 13.84 -4.75
CA SER A 20 17.37 15.03 -4.51
C SER A 20 18.85 14.66 -4.36
N LEU A 21 19.16 13.64 -3.58
CA LEU A 21 20.53 13.13 -3.37
C LEU A 21 21.16 12.64 -4.69
N GLU A 22 20.39 11.97 -5.52
CA GLU A 22 20.84 11.42 -6.81
C GLU A 22 20.75 12.43 -7.97
N LYS A 23 20.30 13.67 -7.70
CA LYS A 23 20.10 14.74 -8.70
C LYS A 23 19.13 14.34 -9.82
N ILE A 24 18.13 13.54 -9.49
CA ILE A 24 17.06 13.11 -10.39
C ILE A 24 15.91 14.11 -10.29
N GLU A 25 15.47 14.62 -11.46
CA GLU A 25 14.33 15.54 -11.53
C GLU A 25 13.04 14.80 -11.19
N LEU A 26 12.41 15.18 -10.08
CA LEU A 26 11.18 14.58 -9.56
C LEU A 26 10.04 15.61 -9.52
N GLN A 27 8.95 15.30 -10.20
CA GLN A 27 7.69 16.01 -10.09
C GLN A 27 6.73 15.22 -9.18
N ASN A 28 6.19 15.89 -8.17
CA ASN A 28 5.17 15.28 -7.30
C ASN A 28 3.77 15.62 -7.85
N THR A 29 3.07 14.60 -8.31
CA THR A 29 1.69 14.68 -8.78
C THR A 29 0.82 13.86 -7.84
N HIS A 30 0.39 14.51 -6.74
CA HIS A 30 -0.36 13.85 -5.67
C HIS A 30 -1.81 13.58 -6.08
N LEU A 31 -2.04 12.51 -6.83
CA LEU A 31 -3.36 12.13 -7.34
C LEU A 31 -4.34 11.68 -6.25
N SER A 32 -3.85 11.35 -5.08
CA SER A 32 -4.69 10.93 -3.95
C SER A 32 -4.21 11.53 -2.63
N LYS A 33 -5.15 11.65 -1.70
CA LYS A 33 -4.92 12.06 -0.32
C LYS A 33 -5.39 10.95 0.62
N ILE A 34 -4.60 10.67 1.64
CA ILE A 34 -5.01 9.78 2.73
C ILE A 34 -5.94 10.57 3.65
N ILE A 35 -7.14 10.06 3.88
CA ILE A 35 -8.11 10.60 4.81
C ILE A 35 -8.23 9.61 5.96
N PRO A 36 -7.77 9.96 7.17
CA PRO A 36 -7.96 9.12 8.36
C PRO A 36 -9.43 8.87 8.64
N ILE A 37 -9.78 7.64 9.00
CA ILE A 37 -11.10 7.26 9.51
C ILE A 37 -10.97 7.14 11.02
N LYS A 38 -11.80 7.88 11.75
CA LYS A 38 -11.85 7.76 13.21
C LYS A 38 -12.37 6.36 13.58
N ILE A 39 -11.55 5.63 14.32
CA ILE A 39 -11.94 4.33 14.85
C ILE A 39 -12.79 4.57 16.10
N ASP A 40 -14.10 4.42 15.96
CA ASP A 40 -15.03 4.54 17.08
C ASP A 40 -15.06 3.23 17.87
N THR A 41 -14.50 3.27 19.09
CA THR A 41 -14.43 2.12 20.00
C THR A 41 -15.67 1.96 20.87
N ASP A 42 -16.58 2.91 20.82
CA ASP A 42 -17.77 2.93 21.68
C ASP A 42 -19.02 2.39 20.97
N ASN A 43 -18.98 2.32 19.64
CA ASN A 43 -20.12 1.90 18.83
C ASN A 43 -19.75 0.91 17.71
N GLY A 44 -20.76 0.16 17.28
CA GLY A 44 -20.71 -0.69 16.09
C GLY A 44 -19.72 -1.86 16.16
N ALA A 45 -19.18 -2.22 14.99
CA ALA A 45 -18.26 -3.35 14.86
C ALA A 45 -16.92 -3.14 15.58
N ASN A 46 -16.40 -1.91 15.57
CA ASN A 46 -15.15 -1.58 16.24
C ASN A 46 -15.25 -1.75 17.76
N LYS A 47 -16.42 -1.47 18.37
CA LYS A 47 -16.66 -1.71 19.80
C LYS A 47 -16.46 -3.21 20.12
N LYS A 48 -17.09 -4.09 19.35
CA LYS A 48 -16.96 -5.54 19.54
C LYS A 48 -15.50 -6.00 19.43
N ILE A 49 -14.77 -5.49 18.43
CA ILE A 49 -13.34 -5.77 18.26
C ILE A 49 -12.55 -5.28 19.47
N PHE A 50 -12.84 -4.09 19.97
CA PHE A 50 -12.16 -3.49 21.11
C PHE A 50 -12.42 -4.25 22.41
N GLU A 51 -13.66 -4.68 22.65
CA GLU A 51 -14.04 -5.50 23.80
C GLU A 51 -13.39 -6.88 23.76
N ASN A 52 -13.30 -7.50 22.58
CA ASN A 52 -12.72 -8.82 22.37
C ASN A 52 -11.25 -8.79 21.94
N PHE A 53 -10.53 -7.70 22.19
CA PHE A 53 -9.16 -7.49 21.72
C PHE A 53 -8.22 -8.66 22.08
N ASN A 54 -8.39 -9.27 23.24
CA ASN A 54 -7.57 -10.38 23.74
C ASN A 54 -7.72 -11.69 22.94
N THR A 55 -8.76 -11.81 22.11
CA THR A 55 -8.97 -13.01 21.29
C THR A 55 -8.10 -13.00 20.04
N TYR A 56 -7.65 -11.82 19.60
CA TYR A 56 -6.79 -11.73 18.42
C TYR A 56 -5.36 -12.09 18.77
N THR A 57 -4.80 -12.99 17.99
CA THR A 57 -3.39 -13.38 18.08
C THR A 57 -2.56 -12.78 16.95
N ASN A 58 -3.19 -12.49 15.80
CA ASN A 58 -2.54 -12.03 14.59
C ASN A 58 -3.07 -10.65 14.18
N PHE A 59 -2.18 -9.66 14.10
CA PHE A 59 -2.47 -8.30 13.68
C PHE A 59 -1.86 -8.07 12.29
N ILE A 60 -2.71 -7.90 11.28
CA ILE A 60 -2.32 -7.86 9.87
C ILE A 60 -2.46 -6.44 9.33
N PHE A 61 -1.35 -5.82 8.96
CA PHE A 61 -1.33 -4.49 8.35
C PHE A 61 -1.16 -4.60 6.84
N THR A 62 -2.12 -4.05 6.10
CA THR A 62 -2.17 -4.20 4.64
C THR A 62 -1.34 -3.17 3.88
N SER A 63 -0.95 -2.07 4.52
CA SER A 63 -0.23 -0.97 3.90
C SER A 63 0.48 -0.08 4.93
N ARG A 64 1.42 0.73 4.46
CA ARG A 64 2.04 1.78 5.27
C ARG A 64 1.00 2.77 5.83
N ALA A 65 0.00 3.16 5.03
CA ALA A 65 -1.08 4.03 5.50
C ALA A 65 -1.92 3.38 6.61
N ALA A 66 -2.12 2.06 6.57
CA ALA A 66 -2.78 1.33 7.66
C ALA A 66 -1.96 1.38 8.96
N VAL A 67 -0.63 1.32 8.87
CA VAL A 67 0.23 1.47 10.05
C VAL A 67 0.11 2.87 10.64
N GLU A 68 0.22 3.92 9.80
CA GLU A 68 0.17 5.31 10.26
C GLU A 68 -1.17 5.66 10.94
N ASN A 69 -2.27 5.11 10.46
CA ASN A 69 -3.61 5.45 10.93
C ASN A 69 -4.24 4.43 11.90
N GLY A 70 -3.71 3.19 11.96
CA GLY A 70 -4.30 2.11 12.75
C GLY A 70 -3.51 1.71 13.99
N THR A 71 -2.21 2.09 14.13
CA THR A 71 -1.39 1.65 15.27
C THR A 71 -1.84 2.25 16.59
N GLU A 72 -2.44 3.43 16.62
CA GLU A 72 -2.95 4.04 17.86
C GLU A 72 -4.04 3.17 18.50
N PHE A 73 -4.91 2.54 17.71
CA PHE A 73 -5.89 1.58 18.21
C PHE A 73 -5.21 0.42 18.97
N ILE A 74 -4.10 -0.10 18.42
CA ILE A 74 -3.33 -1.19 19.04
C ILE A 74 -2.65 -0.70 20.32
N LYS A 75 -2.10 0.51 20.32
CA LYS A 75 -1.39 1.09 21.48
C LYS A 75 -2.32 1.32 22.68
N ILE A 76 -3.58 1.66 22.48
CA ILE A 76 -4.58 1.78 23.55
C ILE A 76 -4.66 0.47 24.36
N LYS A 77 -4.49 -0.66 23.69
CA LYS A 77 -4.54 -1.99 24.31
C LYS A 77 -3.14 -2.61 24.51
N SER A 78 -2.07 -1.83 24.44
CA SER A 78 -0.69 -2.34 24.48
C SER A 78 -0.36 -3.15 25.73
N ALA A 79 -0.97 -2.81 26.88
CA ALA A 79 -0.82 -3.56 28.13
C ALA A 79 -1.34 -5.03 28.04
N LEU A 80 -2.19 -5.34 27.05
CA LEU A 80 -2.74 -6.67 26.80
C LEU A 80 -1.87 -7.48 25.81
N LEU A 81 -0.92 -6.82 25.13
CA LEU A 81 -0.03 -7.49 24.19
C LEU A 81 0.99 -8.36 24.96
N ASN A 82 1.22 -9.54 24.44
CA ASN A 82 2.19 -10.50 25.00
C ASN A 82 2.90 -11.25 23.86
N LYS A 83 3.76 -12.22 24.20
CA LYS A 83 4.55 -12.99 23.23
C LYS A 83 3.73 -13.79 22.20
N ASN A 84 2.45 -14.03 22.47
CA ASN A 84 1.58 -14.78 21.56
C ASN A 84 1.05 -13.90 20.43
N HIS A 85 1.01 -12.58 20.60
CA HIS A 85 0.58 -11.64 19.57
C HIS A 85 1.64 -11.49 18.49
N LYS A 86 1.24 -11.66 17.23
CA LYS A 86 2.11 -11.55 16.06
C LYS A 86 1.63 -10.42 15.18
N PHE A 87 2.59 -9.65 14.65
CA PHE A 87 2.32 -8.58 13.71
C PHE A 87 2.77 -9.02 12.32
N PHE A 88 1.93 -8.79 11.33
CA PHE A 88 2.17 -9.17 9.95
C PHE A 88 2.08 -7.97 9.04
N ALA A 89 2.97 -7.91 8.07
CA ALA A 89 2.94 -6.93 7.00
C ALA A 89 2.84 -7.63 5.65
N VAL A 90 2.06 -7.07 4.73
CA VAL A 90 1.95 -7.63 3.35
C VAL A 90 3.23 -7.41 2.56
N GLY A 91 3.97 -6.32 2.84
CA GLY A 91 5.18 -5.96 2.11
C GLY A 91 6.18 -5.15 2.93
N ASP A 92 7.38 -4.95 2.36
CA ASP A 92 8.55 -4.36 3.03
C ASP A 92 8.27 -2.96 3.59
N SER A 93 7.66 -2.07 2.82
CA SER A 93 7.35 -0.70 3.28
C SER A 93 6.38 -0.66 4.47
N THR A 94 5.50 -1.65 4.59
CA THR A 94 4.60 -1.81 5.73
C THR A 94 5.36 -2.33 6.94
N LYS A 95 6.28 -3.29 6.74
CA LYS A 95 7.17 -3.80 7.80
C LYS A 95 8.05 -2.70 8.37
N GLU A 96 8.68 -1.89 7.51
CA GLU A 96 9.47 -0.73 7.97
C GLU A 96 8.65 0.25 8.80
N ALA A 97 7.43 0.58 8.34
CA ALA A 97 6.55 1.49 9.07
C ALA A 97 6.17 0.92 10.45
N LEU A 98 5.91 -0.39 10.56
CA LEU A 98 5.66 -1.06 11.84
C LEU A 98 6.88 -1.00 12.77
N ALA A 99 8.08 -1.25 12.24
CA ALA A 99 9.33 -1.15 13.00
C ALA A 99 9.54 0.26 13.57
N MET A 100 9.26 1.32 12.79
CA MET A 100 9.31 2.71 13.27
C MET A 100 8.29 3.02 14.38
N LYS A 101 7.20 2.24 14.49
CA LYS A 101 6.20 2.35 15.56
C LYS A 101 6.51 1.43 16.75
N GLY A 102 7.61 0.65 16.70
CA GLY A 102 8.04 -0.28 17.75
C GLY A 102 7.45 -1.69 17.67
N PHE A 103 6.90 -2.06 16.50
CA PHE A 103 6.34 -3.39 16.28
C PHE A 103 7.22 -4.22 15.34
N GLU A 104 7.65 -5.38 15.80
CA GLU A 104 8.34 -6.34 14.94
C GLU A 104 7.34 -7.11 14.09
N ALA A 105 7.45 -7.02 12.76
CA ALA A 105 6.51 -7.64 11.85
C ALA A 105 7.12 -8.77 11.00
N ILE A 106 6.31 -9.80 10.79
CA ILE A 106 6.62 -10.96 9.95
C ILE A 106 6.13 -10.67 8.53
N LEU A 107 6.96 -11.03 7.54
CA LEU A 107 6.63 -10.96 6.10
C LEU A 107 6.41 -12.36 5.56
N PRO A 108 5.47 -12.56 4.62
CA PRO A 108 5.39 -13.79 3.85
C PRO A 108 6.59 -13.90 2.88
N ILE A 109 6.97 -15.12 2.51
CA ILE A 109 8.00 -15.36 1.48
C ILE A 109 7.57 -14.72 0.16
N ILE A 110 6.32 -14.99 -0.25
CA ILE A 110 5.68 -14.31 -1.38
C ILE A 110 4.97 -13.07 -0.84
N LYS A 111 5.54 -11.88 -1.11
CA LYS A 111 5.04 -10.60 -0.59
C LYS A 111 3.73 -10.19 -1.27
N SER A 112 2.67 -10.89 -0.94
CA SER A 112 1.31 -10.68 -1.44
C SER A 112 0.28 -11.05 -0.37
N SER A 113 -0.97 -10.65 -0.59
CA SER A 113 -2.08 -11.05 0.28
C SER A 113 -2.26 -12.57 0.31
N GLU A 114 -2.07 -13.22 -0.83
CA GLU A 114 -2.16 -14.68 -0.99
C GLU A 114 -1.08 -15.40 -0.19
N GLY A 115 0.18 -14.97 -0.34
CA GLY A 115 1.31 -15.54 0.41
C GLY A 115 1.18 -15.32 1.92
N LEU A 116 0.59 -14.20 2.33
CA LEU A 116 0.32 -13.93 3.74
C LEU A 116 -0.77 -14.87 4.29
N VAL A 117 -1.86 -15.08 3.56
CA VAL A 117 -2.91 -16.04 3.93
C VAL A 117 -2.31 -17.43 4.10
N GLU A 118 -1.57 -17.92 3.09
CA GLU A 118 -0.95 -19.24 3.14
C GLU A 118 -0.03 -19.42 4.36
N MET A 119 0.77 -18.40 4.67
CA MET A 119 1.66 -18.41 5.82
C MET A 119 0.88 -18.46 7.15
N ILE A 120 -0.19 -17.64 7.29
CA ILE A 120 -1.00 -17.58 8.50
C ILE A 120 -1.72 -18.91 8.72
N GLU A 121 -2.40 -19.44 7.71
CA GLU A 121 -3.13 -20.70 7.81
C GLU A 121 -2.23 -21.89 8.18
N LYS A 122 -1.00 -21.91 7.65
CA LYS A 122 -0.06 -23.00 7.92
C LYS A 122 0.65 -22.91 9.27
N SER A 123 1.01 -21.69 9.69
CA SER A 123 2.00 -21.52 10.76
C SER A 123 1.52 -20.66 11.94
N PHE A 124 0.42 -19.93 11.79
CA PHE A 124 -0.04 -18.97 12.80
C PHE A 124 -1.56 -19.08 13.01
N PRO A 125 -2.07 -20.24 13.43
CA PRO A 125 -3.51 -20.41 13.68
C PRO A 125 -3.99 -19.46 14.78
N GLY A 126 -5.22 -18.94 14.62
CA GLY A 126 -5.85 -18.07 15.61
C GLY A 126 -6.72 -16.99 14.97
N GLN A 127 -7.24 -16.09 15.80
CA GLN A 127 -8.06 -14.99 15.37
C GLN A 127 -7.20 -13.86 14.78
N ASN A 128 -7.61 -13.37 13.64
CA ASN A 128 -6.90 -12.35 12.89
C ASN A 128 -7.63 -11.00 13.00
N LEU A 129 -6.87 -9.92 13.19
CA LEU A 129 -7.36 -8.57 13.06
C LEU A 129 -6.66 -7.90 11.89
N ILE A 130 -7.42 -7.56 10.84
CA ILE A 130 -6.92 -6.91 9.63
C ILE A 130 -7.07 -5.40 9.78
N ILE A 131 -5.96 -4.68 9.72
CA ILE A 131 -5.91 -3.22 9.74
C ILE A 131 -5.67 -2.74 8.31
N CYS A 132 -6.65 -2.03 7.74
CA CYS A 132 -6.67 -1.72 6.32
C CYS A 132 -7.31 -0.37 5.99
N GLY A 133 -7.26 0.00 4.71
CA GLY A 133 -8.04 1.11 4.16
C GLY A 133 -9.45 0.65 3.75
N GLU A 134 -10.36 1.60 3.57
CA GLU A 134 -11.74 1.33 3.17
C GLU A 134 -11.83 0.72 1.75
N ASN A 135 -11.04 1.24 0.81
CA ASN A 135 -11.01 0.80 -0.59
C ASN A 135 -9.88 -0.23 -0.81
N THR A 136 -9.92 -1.36 -0.14
CA THR A 136 -8.94 -2.43 -0.33
C THR A 136 -9.45 -3.52 -1.28
N ASN A 137 -8.51 -4.29 -1.85
CA ASN A 137 -8.92 -5.55 -2.45
C ASN A 137 -9.29 -6.50 -1.30
N MET A 138 -10.45 -7.11 -1.34
CA MET A 138 -11.00 -7.97 -0.29
C MET A 138 -10.34 -9.36 -0.21
N ASN A 139 -9.16 -9.58 -0.81
CA ASN A 139 -8.55 -10.91 -0.88
C ASN A 139 -8.20 -11.49 0.49
N LEU A 140 -7.62 -10.69 1.39
CA LEU A 140 -7.33 -11.13 2.76
C LEU A 140 -8.61 -11.43 3.52
N GLN A 141 -9.57 -10.50 3.47
CA GLN A 141 -10.84 -10.61 4.15
C GLN A 141 -11.62 -11.84 3.67
N ASN A 142 -11.72 -12.06 2.36
CA ASN A 142 -12.47 -13.19 1.80
C ASN A 142 -11.84 -14.54 2.14
N LYS A 143 -10.53 -14.64 2.18
CA LYS A 143 -9.84 -15.90 2.47
C LYS A 143 -9.76 -16.20 3.97
N LEU A 144 -9.64 -15.18 4.82
CA LEU A 144 -9.60 -15.32 6.28
C LEU A 144 -10.98 -15.08 6.93
N ALA A 145 -12.07 -15.01 6.16
CA ALA A 145 -13.39 -14.56 6.62
C ALA A 145 -13.92 -15.28 7.88
N MET A 146 -13.59 -16.57 8.04
CA MET A 146 -14.01 -17.37 9.21
C MET A 146 -13.22 -17.06 10.49
N SER A 147 -12.06 -16.40 10.37
CA SER A 147 -11.11 -16.16 11.47
C SER A 147 -10.58 -14.73 11.49
N ALA A 148 -11.25 -13.78 10.85
CA ALA A 148 -10.77 -12.40 10.76
C ALA A 148 -11.88 -11.37 10.93
N ASP A 149 -11.57 -10.36 11.75
CA ASP A 149 -12.27 -9.09 11.79
C ASP A 149 -11.42 -8.01 11.13
N GLU A 150 -12.02 -6.86 10.76
CA GLU A 150 -11.29 -5.77 10.11
C GLU A 150 -11.54 -4.41 10.78
N ILE A 151 -10.48 -3.60 10.81
CA ILE A 151 -10.53 -2.18 11.14
C ILE A 151 -10.14 -1.38 9.92
N ARG A 152 -11.07 -0.56 9.42
CA ARG A 152 -10.83 0.41 8.36
C ARG A 152 -10.40 1.72 8.98
N CYS A 153 -9.11 2.06 8.83
CA CYS A 153 -8.51 3.20 9.51
C CYS A 153 -8.19 4.39 8.59
N TYR A 154 -8.35 4.24 7.28
CA TYR A 154 -8.19 5.34 6.32
C TYR A 154 -8.95 5.08 5.02
N ASN A 155 -9.17 6.16 4.27
CA ASN A 155 -9.64 6.12 2.89
C ASN A 155 -8.65 6.85 1.97
N LEU A 156 -8.61 6.49 0.68
CA LEU A 156 -7.90 7.22 -0.37
C LEU A 156 -8.90 8.02 -1.18
N ASN A 157 -8.82 9.35 -1.06
CA ASN A 157 -9.61 10.26 -1.88
C ASN A 157 -8.78 10.71 -3.09
N TYR A 158 -9.24 10.39 -4.30
CA TYR A 158 -8.60 10.75 -5.56
C TYR A 158 -9.14 12.09 -6.08
N SER A 159 -8.24 12.94 -6.60
CA SER A 159 -8.56 14.23 -7.21
C SER A 159 -8.07 14.31 -8.65
N LYS A 160 -8.88 14.92 -9.52
CA LYS A 160 -8.50 15.21 -10.93
C LYS A 160 -7.65 16.49 -11.06
N GLU A 161 -7.49 17.26 -10.00
CA GLU A 161 -6.83 18.57 -10.01
C GLU A 161 -5.46 18.52 -10.69
N PHE A 162 -4.66 17.50 -10.40
CA PHE A 162 -3.31 17.35 -10.91
C PHE A 162 -3.18 16.29 -12.01
N ILE A 163 -4.29 15.79 -12.58
CA ILE A 163 -4.21 14.69 -13.56
C ILE A 163 -3.47 15.10 -14.83
N HIS A 164 -3.60 16.37 -15.24
CA HIS A 164 -2.95 16.90 -16.43
C HIS A 164 -1.44 17.09 -16.25
N ASP A 165 -0.94 17.10 -15.02
CA ASP A 165 0.50 17.16 -14.73
C ASP A 165 1.24 15.88 -15.17
N ILE A 166 0.50 14.81 -15.48
CA ILE A 166 1.03 13.58 -16.06
C ILE A 166 1.26 13.70 -17.57
N SER A 167 0.95 14.83 -18.17
CA SER A 167 0.96 15.00 -19.65
C SER A 167 2.33 15.25 -20.31
N PRO A 168 3.50 15.53 -19.67
CA PRO A 168 4.77 15.61 -20.37
C PRO A 168 4.95 14.45 -21.34
N SER A 169 5.47 14.72 -22.54
CA SER A 169 5.55 13.75 -23.64
C SER A 169 6.33 12.49 -23.27
N GLU A 170 7.38 12.63 -22.50
CA GLU A 170 8.20 11.53 -21.98
C GLU A 170 8.40 11.66 -20.49
N ALA A 171 7.94 10.67 -19.75
CA ALA A 171 8.07 10.62 -18.29
C ALA A 171 8.17 9.19 -17.79
N ILE A 172 8.82 9.03 -16.63
CA ILE A 172 8.79 7.81 -15.82
C ILE A 172 7.75 8.02 -14.72
N ILE A 173 6.71 7.18 -14.66
CA ILE A 173 5.64 7.29 -13.68
C ILE A 173 5.76 6.19 -12.64
N LEU A 174 5.87 6.57 -11.36
CA LEU A 174 5.96 5.63 -10.25
C LEU A 174 4.55 5.26 -9.77
N ILE A 175 4.21 3.96 -9.83
CA ILE A 175 2.91 3.41 -9.45
C ILE A 175 3.07 2.44 -8.27
N TYR A 176 2.68 2.88 -7.09
CA TYR A 176 2.77 2.10 -5.85
C TYR A 176 1.54 1.24 -5.56
N ASN A 177 0.40 1.56 -6.18
CA ASN A 177 -0.83 0.76 -6.08
C ASN A 177 -1.62 0.79 -7.39
N TYR A 178 -2.43 -0.25 -7.62
CA TYR A 178 -3.21 -0.39 -8.84
C TYR A 178 -4.29 0.69 -9.00
N LEU A 179 -4.94 1.11 -7.92
CA LEU A 179 -6.03 2.11 -7.97
C LEU A 179 -5.53 3.45 -8.53
N THR A 180 -4.27 3.80 -8.28
CA THR A 180 -3.65 5.00 -8.88
C THR A 180 -3.57 4.89 -10.39
N PHE A 181 -3.13 3.75 -10.94
CA PHE A 181 -3.12 3.55 -12.39
C PHE A 181 -4.55 3.53 -12.96
N GLU A 182 -5.47 2.83 -12.32
CA GLU A 182 -6.88 2.80 -12.72
C GLU A 182 -7.48 4.21 -12.77
N PHE A 183 -7.17 5.06 -11.79
CA PHE A 183 -7.60 6.46 -11.76
C PHE A 183 -7.00 7.25 -12.92
N ILE A 184 -5.70 7.10 -13.21
CA ILE A 184 -5.04 7.73 -14.36
C ILE A 184 -5.72 7.30 -15.65
N HIS A 185 -5.91 6.00 -15.86
CA HIS A 185 -6.54 5.45 -17.05
C HIS A 185 -7.98 5.93 -17.27
N LYS A 186 -8.75 6.09 -16.19
CA LYS A 186 -10.14 6.60 -16.28
C LYS A 186 -10.23 8.08 -16.62
N ASN A 187 -9.16 8.86 -16.41
CA ASN A 187 -9.21 10.32 -16.53
C ASN A 187 -8.26 10.91 -17.57
N LEU A 188 -7.38 10.10 -18.16
CA LEU A 188 -6.51 10.50 -19.26
C LEU A 188 -6.74 9.60 -20.48
N ASP A 189 -6.59 10.17 -21.67
CA ASP A 189 -6.56 9.39 -22.90
C ASP A 189 -5.38 8.41 -22.84
N VAL A 190 -5.66 7.14 -23.08
CA VAL A 190 -4.66 6.07 -23.06
C VAL A 190 -3.53 6.31 -24.10
N ASN A 191 -3.80 7.02 -25.19
CA ASN A 191 -2.78 7.40 -26.17
C ASN A 191 -1.71 8.31 -25.56
N LEU A 192 -2.05 9.13 -24.56
CA LEU A 192 -1.08 9.95 -23.82
C LEU A 192 -0.16 9.10 -22.92
N LEU A 193 -0.51 7.85 -22.67
CA LEU A 193 0.26 6.95 -21.82
C LEU A 193 1.30 6.12 -22.60
N ARG A 194 1.22 6.06 -23.93
CA ARG A 194 2.08 5.22 -24.79
C ARG A 194 3.58 5.56 -24.69
N ASN A 195 3.89 6.85 -24.59
CA ASN A 195 5.30 7.32 -24.53
C ASN A 195 5.85 7.40 -23.12
N LYS A 196 5.16 6.80 -22.13
CA LYS A 196 5.58 6.81 -20.74
C LYS A 196 6.13 5.46 -20.32
N ILE A 197 7.02 5.49 -19.34
CA ILE A 197 7.53 4.29 -18.70
C ILE A 197 6.89 4.22 -17.32
N PHE A 198 6.19 3.13 -17.04
CA PHE A 198 5.61 2.90 -15.72
C PHE A 198 6.54 2.01 -14.91
N ILE A 199 6.93 2.48 -13.72
CA ILE A 199 7.59 1.64 -12.74
C ILE A 199 6.56 1.28 -11.67
N VAL A 200 6.28 -0.01 -11.55
CA VAL A 200 5.26 -0.53 -10.63
C VAL A 200 5.89 -1.29 -9.47
N ALA A 201 5.29 -1.19 -8.30
CA ALA A 201 5.85 -1.74 -7.06
C ALA A 201 5.74 -3.29 -6.95
N SER A 202 5.10 -3.98 -7.90
CA SER A 202 4.98 -5.45 -7.88
C SER A 202 4.47 -6.02 -9.20
N GLU A 203 4.77 -7.30 -9.46
CA GLU A 203 4.23 -8.07 -10.60
C GLU A 203 2.69 -8.12 -10.58
N ARG A 204 2.07 -8.15 -9.42
CA ARG A 204 0.63 -8.12 -9.28
C ARG A 204 0.03 -6.82 -9.85
N ILE A 205 0.66 -5.68 -9.61
CA ILE A 205 0.20 -4.39 -10.17
C ILE A 205 0.34 -4.44 -11.69
N LYS A 206 1.48 -4.90 -12.21
CA LYS A 206 1.72 -5.08 -13.65
C LYS A 206 0.64 -5.93 -14.30
N SER A 207 0.36 -7.11 -13.74
CA SER A 207 -0.66 -8.03 -14.27
C SER A 207 -2.06 -7.39 -14.29
N LYS A 208 -2.43 -6.65 -13.25
CA LYS A 208 -3.72 -5.92 -13.22
C LYS A 208 -3.79 -4.83 -14.26
N ILE A 209 -2.69 -4.12 -14.52
CA ILE A 209 -2.62 -3.10 -15.57
C ILE A 209 -2.79 -3.75 -16.94
N PHE A 210 -2.09 -4.85 -17.23
CA PHE A 210 -2.27 -5.56 -18.50
C PHE A 210 -3.70 -6.07 -18.71
N ASN A 211 -4.36 -6.55 -17.66
CA ASN A 211 -5.76 -6.97 -17.75
C ASN A 211 -6.72 -5.79 -18.00
N LEU A 212 -6.41 -4.60 -17.49
CA LEU A 212 -7.22 -3.40 -17.72
C LEU A 212 -7.06 -2.86 -19.14
N VAL A 213 -5.84 -2.92 -19.70
CA VAL A 213 -5.48 -2.33 -20.99
C VAL A 213 -4.80 -3.34 -21.93
N PRO A 214 -5.43 -4.49 -22.24
CA PRO A 214 -4.75 -5.61 -22.93
C PRO A 214 -4.33 -5.31 -24.36
N LYS A 215 -4.88 -4.27 -24.97
CA LYS A 215 -4.60 -3.87 -26.37
C LYS A 215 -3.53 -2.77 -26.49
N PHE A 216 -3.01 -2.30 -25.36
CA PHE A 216 -2.02 -1.21 -25.35
C PHE A 216 -0.65 -1.72 -24.98
N ASP A 217 0.34 -1.40 -25.81
CA ASP A 217 1.73 -1.67 -25.55
C ASP A 217 2.30 -0.57 -24.62
N LEU A 218 2.18 -0.80 -23.31
CA LEU A 218 2.74 0.07 -22.28
C LEU A 218 4.09 -0.45 -21.81
N LYS A 219 5.07 0.43 -21.72
CA LYS A 219 6.38 0.10 -21.11
C LYS A 219 6.22 0.04 -19.59
N ILE A 220 6.18 -1.18 -19.03
CA ILE A 220 6.02 -1.40 -17.58
C ILE A 220 7.19 -2.18 -17.04
N LEU A 221 7.95 -1.57 -16.13
CA LEU A 221 9.02 -2.19 -15.37
C LEU A 221 8.54 -2.45 -13.94
N VAL A 222 8.99 -3.55 -13.38
CA VAL A 222 8.64 -3.92 -12.00
C VAL A 222 9.83 -3.69 -11.10
N SER A 223 9.61 -2.93 -10.03
CA SER A 223 10.58 -2.75 -8.97
C SER A 223 10.71 -4.03 -8.14
N LYS A 224 11.88 -4.23 -7.53
CA LYS A 224 12.14 -5.34 -6.61
C LYS A 224 11.15 -5.36 -5.44
N SER A 225 10.75 -4.19 -4.95
CA SER A 225 9.76 -4.03 -3.89
C SER A 225 9.03 -2.68 -3.97
N SER A 226 8.14 -2.41 -3.01
CA SER A 226 7.46 -1.12 -2.86
C SER A 226 8.27 -0.08 -2.07
N LEU A 227 9.53 -0.37 -1.72
CA LEU A 227 10.43 0.59 -1.09
C LEU A 227 10.85 1.66 -2.09
N ASP A 228 11.00 2.89 -1.60
CA ASP A 228 11.39 4.02 -2.43
C ASP A 228 12.79 3.84 -3.04
N GLU A 229 13.69 3.17 -2.31
CA GLU A 229 15.03 2.81 -2.79
C GLU A 229 14.95 1.86 -4.00
N ASP A 230 14.17 0.81 -3.90
CA ASP A 230 14.04 -0.18 -4.98
C ASP A 230 13.34 0.43 -6.21
N MET A 231 12.34 1.30 -5.99
CA MET A 231 11.69 2.07 -7.05
C MET A 231 12.70 2.99 -7.75
N LEU A 232 13.53 3.71 -6.99
CA LEU A 232 14.56 4.59 -7.53
C LEU A 232 15.67 3.82 -8.26
N GLU A 233 16.12 2.68 -7.74
CA GLU A 233 17.07 1.81 -8.43
C GLU A 233 16.54 1.33 -9.79
N THR A 234 15.23 1.16 -9.91
CA THR A 234 14.61 0.83 -11.21
C THR A 234 14.59 2.03 -12.13
N VAL A 235 14.38 3.26 -11.62
CA VAL A 235 14.51 4.51 -12.39
C VAL A 235 15.95 4.63 -12.96
N LYS A 236 16.96 4.45 -12.13
CA LYS A 236 18.39 4.59 -12.48
C LYS A 236 18.85 3.66 -13.61
N LYS A 237 18.12 2.58 -13.89
CA LYS A 237 18.40 1.70 -15.02
C LYS A 237 17.89 2.23 -16.37
N ILE A 238 17.13 3.32 -16.36
CA ILE A 238 16.46 3.88 -17.55
C ILE A 238 17.08 5.20 -17.98
N ILE A 239 17.55 6.02 -17.00
CA ILE A 239 18.10 7.37 -17.21
C ILE A 239 19.61 7.37 -17.37
#